data_435d5189697bf773e66123bdf8e60765
#
_entry.id   435d5189697bf773e66123bdf8e60765
#
_cell.length_a   1.000
_cell.length_b   1.000
_cell.length_c   1.000
_cell.angle_alpha   90.00
_cell.angle_beta   90.00
_cell.angle_gamma   90.00
#
_symmetry.space_group_name_H-M   'P 1'
#
loop_
_entity.id
_entity.type
_entity.pdbx_description
1 polymer ?
#
loop_
_entity_poly.entity_id
_entity_poly.type
_entity_poly.pdbx_seq_one_letter_code
_entity_poly.pdbx_strand_id
1 'polypeptide(L)'
;MKIPESEFNIQIKDNFLSEEDFKIISDVGNKIRFNSNDLSYTNKENNHVWFTADAPKIVEDIIKENVSKFFNIKILNLNVCQYSMVSKSKKTEVHNDFSEETDFQTILYVKGNPNIHSGTGFYIKEGDNQILNTHIGFNPNRLVSWTSNVWHAPLSFSDEFQPRISLIAQYKLK
;
A
#
# COMPACT_ATOMS: atom_id res chain seq x y z
N MET A 1 -18.76 12.68 -4.22
CA MET A 1 -19.11 12.00 -2.94
C MET A 1 -17.99 12.31 -1.97
N LYS A 2 -18.27 13.00 -0.84
CA LYS A 2 -17.25 13.14 0.20
C LYS A 2 -16.99 11.76 0.79
N ILE A 3 -15.75 11.33 0.88
CA ILE A 3 -15.38 10.16 1.67
C ILE A 3 -15.82 10.47 3.11
N PRO A 4 -16.66 9.65 3.75
CA PRO A 4 -17.11 9.93 5.10
C PRO A 4 -15.91 10.07 6.05
N GLU A 5 -15.94 11.06 6.94
CA GLU A 5 -14.92 11.31 7.97
C GLU A 5 -14.99 10.30 9.14
N SER A 6 -15.32 9.04 8.89
CA SER A 6 -15.26 8.02 9.95
C SER A 6 -13.81 7.62 10.18
N GLU A 7 -13.40 7.47 11.42
CA GLU A 7 -12.02 7.18 11.86
C GLU A 7 -11.35 5.98 11.17
N PHE A 8 -12.12 5.10 10.52
CA PHE A 8 -11.65 3.92 9.80
C PHE A 8 -12.46 3.69 8.51
N ASN A 9 -12.31 4.59 7.54
CA ASN A 9 -12.94 4.33 6.24
C ASN A 9 -12.03 3.46 5.36
N ILE A 10 -11.85 2.21 5.79
CA ILE A 10 -11.08 1.23 5.04
C ILE A 10 -12.02 0.57 4.04
N GLN A 11 -11.67 0.63 2.76
CA GLN A 11 -12.38 -0.08 1.71
C GLN A 11 -11.48 -1.15 1.09
N ILE A 12 -12.07 -2.29 0.77
CA ILE A 12 -11.38 -3.44 0.23
C ILE A 12 -12.09 -3.89 -1.04
N LYS A 13 -11.32 -4.18 -2.07
CA LYS A 13 -11.83 -4.75 -3.31
C LYS A 13 -10.90 -5.85 -3.80
N ASP A 14 -11.38 -7.09 -3.79
CA ASP A 14 -10.73 -8.22 -4.46
C ASP A 14 -10.97 -8.16 -5.95
N ASN A 15 -10.02 -8.69 -6.74
CA ASN A 15 -10.04 -8.66 -8.19
C ASN A 15 -10.33 -7.23 -8.69
N PHE A 16 -9.58 -6.27 -8.16
CA PHE A 16 -9.81 -4.85 -8.39
C PHE A 16 -9.60 -4.46 -9.85
N LEU A 17 -8.50 -4.90 -10.44
CA LEU A 17 -8.17 -4.65 -11.83
C LEU A 17 -8.66 -5.79 -12.74
N SER A 18 -8.87 -5.48 -14.00
CA SER A 18 -9.01 -6.49 -15.05
C SER A 18 -7.77 -7.39 -15.09
N GLU A 19 -7.88 -8.58 -15.67
CA GLU A 19 -6.73 -9.48 -15.84
C GLU A 19 -5.62 -8.84 -16.69
N GLU A 20 -5.99 -8.05 -17.70
CA GLU A 20 -5.04 -7.35 -18.57
C GLU A 20 -4.28 -6.27 -17.81
N ASP A 21 -4.98 -5.36 -17.12
CA ASP A 21 -4.37 -4.28 -16.33
C ASP A 21 -3.49 -4.86 -15.21
N PHE A 22 -4.00 -5.87 -14.51
CA PHE A 22 -3.24 -6.50 -13.43
C PHE A 22 -1.98 -7.20 -13.94
N LYS A 23 -2.06 -7.81 -15.13
CA LYS A 23 -0.89 -8.41 -15.80
C LYS A 23 0.17 -7.35 -16.11
N ILE A 24 -0.22 -6.19 -16.65
CA ILE A 24 0.72 -5.10 -16.94
C ILE A 24 1.43 -4.67 -15.65
N ILE A 25 0.67 -4.38 -14.58
CA ILE A 25 1.24 -3.95 -13.29
C ILE A 25 2.16 -5.02 -12.70
N SER A 26 1.76 -6.28 -12.77
CA SER A 26 2.57 -7.39 -12.26
C SER A 26 3.85 -7.60 -13.05
N ASP A 27 3.79 -7.51 -14.38
CA ASP A 27 4.96 -7.65 -15.26
C ASP A 27 5.97 -6.53 -15.01
N VAL A 28 5.52 -5.29 -14.81
CA VAL A 28 6.38 -4.17 -14.41
C VAL A 28 6.99 -4.43 -13.04
N GLY A 29 6.19 -4.76 -12.03
CA GLY A 29 6.67 -5.02 -10.67
C GLY A 29 7.68 -6.17 -10.58
N ASN A 30 7.61 -7.15 -11.48
CA ASN A 30 8.57 -8.25 -11.58
C ASN A 30 9.91 -7.87 -12.22
N LYS A 31 9.94 -6.80 -13.02
CA LYS A 31 11.10 -6.39 -13.81
C LYS A 31 11.75 -5.09 -13.31
N ILE A 32 11.02 -4.30 -12.54
CA ILE A 32 11.50 -3.02 -12.05
C ILE A 32 12.68 -3.22 -11.09
N ARG A 33 13.64 -2.31 -11.18
CA ARG A 33 14.78 -2.31 -10.26
C ARG A 33 14.40 -1.56 -8.99
N PHE A 34 14.37 -2.27 -7.89
CA PHE A 34 14.15 -1.70 -6.58
C PHE A 34 15.44 -1.07 -6.03
N ASN A 35 15.29 0.06 -5.34
CA ASN A 35 16.36 0.77 -4.69
C ASN A 35 16.26 0.62 -3.17
N SER A 36 17.41 0.44 -2.52
CA SER A 36 17.52 0.32 -1.05
C SER A 36 17.87 1.65 -0.38
N ASN A 37 17.52 2.78 -1.00
CA ASN A 37 18.10 4.08 -0.62
C ASN A 37 17.63 4.62 0.73
N ASP A 38 16.63 4.01 1.36
CA ASP A 38 16.17 4.48 2.66
C ASP A 38 16.77 3.63 3.78
N LEU A 39 17.93 4.09 4.29
CA LEU A 39 18.58 3.51 5.45
C LEU A 39 17.72 3.63 6.73
N SER A 40 16.67 4.46 6.74
CA SER A 40 15.79 4.63 7.89
C SER A 40 14.98 3.37 8.18
N TYR A 41 14.76 2.51 7.19
CA TYR A 41 14.06 1.23 7.34
C TYR A 41 14.99 0.03 7.57
N THR A 42 16.32 0.24 7.58
CA THR A 42 17.29 -0.78 7.96
C THR A 42 17.61 -0.69 9.44
N ASN A 43 16.73 -1.15 10.30
CA ASN A 43 17.12 -1.41 11.68
C ASN A 43 18.04 -2.63 11.69
N LYS A 44 19.31 -2.43 12.08
CA LYS A 44 20.34 -3.48 12.13
C LYS A 44 19.92 -4.69 12.98
N GLU A 45 19.03 -4.48 13.95
CA GLU A 45 18.52 -5.53 14.84
C GLU A 45 17.35 -6.33 14.26
N ASN A 46 16.60 -5.78 13.30
CA ASN A 46 15.35 -6.36 12.83
C ASN A 46 15.39 -6.95 11.41
N ASN A 47 16.50 -6.85 10.69
CA ASN A 47 16.62 -7.37 9.31
C ASN A 47 15.45 -6.96 8.41
N HIS A 48 14.94 -5.74 8.57
CA HIS A 48 13.97 -5.19 7.63
C HIS A 48 14.67 -4.96 6.31
N VAL A 49 14.09 -5.48 5.27
CA VAL A 49 14.50 -5.16 3.93
C VAL A 49 13.28 -4.63 3.20
N TRP A 50 13.16 -3.32 3.18
CA TRP A 50 12.13 -2.62 2.43
C TRP A 50 12.79 -1.90 1.26
N PHE A 51 12.32 -2.20 0.07
CA PHE A 51 12.80 -1.58 -1.16
C PHE A 51 11.65 -0.90 -1.86
N THR A 52 11.92 0.23 -2.49
CA THR A 52 10.94 0.96 -3.29
C THR A 52 11.44 1.18 -4.71
N ALA A 53 10.50 1.40 -5.62
CA ALA A 53 10.77 1.80 -6.99
C ALA A 53 9.59 2.63 -7.50
N ASP A 54 9.87 3.80 -8.10
CA ASP A 54 8.83 4.62 -8.70
C ASP A 54 8.13 3.87 -9.82
N ALA A 55 6.82 3.98 -9.86
CA ALA A 55 6.02 3.36 -10.91
C ALA A 55 6.19 4.13 -12.23
N PRO A 56 6.33 3.44 -13.38
CA PRO A 56 6.34 4.12 -14.67
C PRO A 56 4.95 4.66 -15.01
N LYS A 57 4.90 5.66 -15.89
CA LYS A 57 3.70 6.39 -16.29
C LYS A 57 2.51 5.49 -16.66
N ILE A 58 2.75 4.40 -17.37
CA ILE A 58 1.69 3.47 -17.75
C ILE A 58 0.98 2.87 -16.52
N VAL A 59 1.70 2.57 -15.45
CA VAL A 59 1.15 2.03 -14.20
C VAL A 59 0.38 3.12 -13.45
N GLU A 60 0.93 4.34 -13.41
CA GLU A 60 0.22 5.49 -12.83
C GLU A 60 -1.13 5.74 -13.49
N ASP A 61 -1.17 5.70 -14.83
CA ASP A 61 -2.39 5.95 -15.59
C ASP A 61 -3.42 4.85 -15.33
N ILE A 62 -3.02 3.57 -15.36
CA ILE A 62 -3.90 2.43 -15.05
C ILE A 62 -4.49 2.58 -13.64
N ILE A 63 -3.65 2.79 -12.62
CA ILE A 63 -4.15 2.84 -11.24
C ILE A 63 -5.02 4.08 -11.00
N LYS A 64 -4.66 5.23 -11.55
CA LYS A 64 -5.43 6.47 -11.43
C LYS A 64 -6.81 6.34 -12.08
N GLU A 65 -6.89 5.77 -13.27
CA GLU A 65 -8.15 5.56 -13.98
C GLU A 65 -9.07 4.60 -13.22
N ASN A 66 -8.56 3.43 -12.84
CA ASN A 66 -9.35 2.42 -12.15
C ASN A 66 -9.81 2.90 -10.76
N VAL A 67 -8.97 3.60 -10.00
CA VAL A 67 -9.33 4.20 -8.71
C VAL A 67 -10.38 5.30 -8.88
N SER A 68 -10.19 6.22 -9.84
CA SER A 68 -11.18 7.27 -10.13
C SER A 68 -12.55 6.68 -10.46
N LYS A 69 -12.57 5.62 -11.26
CA LYS A 69 -13.79 4.94 -11.69
C LYS A 69 -14.47 4.18 -10.55
N PHE A 70 -13.69 3.43 -9.77
CA PHE A 70 -14.21 2.62 -8.68
C PHE A 70 -14.85 3.47 -7.57
N PHE A 71 -14.19 4.56 -7.17
CA PHE A 71 -14.68 5.46 -6.13
C PHE A 71 -15.62 6.55 -6.65
N ASN A 72 -15.78 6.67 -7.97
CA ASN A 72 -16.52 7.78 -8.62
C ASN A 72 -16.02 9.16 -8.15
N ILE A 73 -14.70 9.35 -8.15
CA ILE A 73 -14.03 10.56 -7.68
C ILE A 73 -13.17 11.19 -8.79
N LYS A 74 -12.92 12.49 -8.65
CA LYS A 74 -11.99 13.20 -9.51
C LYS A 74 -10.66 13.41 -8.78
N ILE A 75 -9.64 12.68 -9.21
CA ILE A 75 -8.28 12.81 -8.69
C ILE A 75 -7.64 14.05 -9.31
N LEU A 76 -7.22 15.00 -8.47
CA LEU A 76 -6.49 16.18 -8.89
C LEU A 76 -5.03 15.80 -9.21
N ASN A 77 -4.38 15.14 -8.26
CA ASN A 77 -2.99 14.75 -8.38
C ASN A 77 -2.77 13.34 -7.82
N LEU A 78 -1.78 12.65 -8.38
CA LEU A 78 -1.21 11.41 -7.87
C LEU A 78 0.20 11.76 -7.38
N ASN A 79 0.33 11.95 -6.06
CA ASN A 79 1.57 12.48 -5.46
C ASN A 79 2.64 11.41 -5.31
N VAL A 80 2.22 10.19 -5.02
CA VAL A 80 3.08 9.03 -4.90
C VAL A 80 2.46 7.91 -5.72
N CYS A 81 3.27 7.23 -6.51
CA CYS A 81 2.95 5.95 -7.10
C CYS A 81 4.24 5.13 -7.16
N GLN A 82 4.36 4.16 -6.26
CA GLN A 82 5.58 3.39 -6.14
C GLN A 82 5.33 1.94 -5.80
N TYR A 83 6.15 1.07 -6.34
CA TYR A 83 6.23 -0.30 -5.88
C TYR A 83 6.99 -0.37 -4.56
N SER A 84 6.49 -1.21 -3.67
CA SER A 84 7.09 -1.52 -2.39
C SER A 84 7.34 -3.03 -2.32
N MET A 85 8.57 -3.43 -2.07
CA MET A 85 8.94 -4.84 -1.92
C MET A 85 9.41 -5.10 -0.51
N VAL A 86 8.81 -6.07 0.15
CA VAL A 86 9.16 -6.51 1.51
C VAL A 86 9.50 -7.99 1.47
N SER A 87 10.73 -8.36 1.86
CA SER A 87 11.17 -9.76 1.94
C SER A 87 11.02 -10.34 3.35
N LYS A 88 11.24 -9.50 4.38
CA LYS A 88 11.15 -9.90 5.78
C LYS A 88 10.81 -8.69 6.64
N SER A 89 9.84 -8.83 7.51
CA SER A 89 9.49 -7.79 8.48
C SER A 89 9.13 -8.43 9.81
N LYS A 90 9.92 -8.16 10.87
CA LYS A 90 9.62 -8.63 12.24
C LYS A 90 8.85 -7.59 13.04
N LYS A 91 9.15 -6.33 12.85
CA LYS A 91 8.49 -5.21 13.52
C LYS A 91 8.42 -4.05 12.53
N THR A 92 7.27 -3.48 12.39
CA THR A 92 7.01 -2.34 11.53
C THR A 92 6.68 -1.14 12.37
N GLU A 93 7.13 0.02 11.95
CA GLU A 93 6.73 1.28 12.56
C GLU A 93 5.30 1.62 12.11
N VAL A 94 4.44 1.84 13.08
CA VAL A 94 3.07 2.32 12.84
C VAL A 94 3.13 3.81 12.56
N HIS A 95 2.65 4.21 11.39
CA HIS A 95 2.68 5.59 10.91
C HIS A 95 1.35 5.98 10.26
N ASN A 96 1.19 7.24 9.97
CA ASN A 96 0.20 7.75 9.03
C ASN A 96 0.91 8.57 7.95
N ASP A 97 0.27 8.73 6.81
CA ASP A 97 0.80 9.49 5.67
C ASP A 97 0.08 10.85 5.54
N PHE A 98 -0.36 11.40 6.67
CA PHE A 98 -1.04 12.67 6.67
C PHE A 98 -0.14 13.78 6.12
N SER A 99 -0.63 14.44 5.09
CA SER A 99 -0.04 15.65 4.53
C SER A 99 -1.13 16.52 3.91
N GLU A 100 -0.86 17.81 3.71
CA GLU A 100 -1.79 18.70 3.01
C GLU A 100 -2.00 18.30 1.56
N GLU A 101 -1.07 17.53 0.99
CA GLU A 101 -1.09 17.06 -0.39
C GLU A 101 -1.75 15.71 -0.59
N THR A 102 -2.16 15.01 0.50
CA THR A 102 -2.71 13.66 0.43
C THR A 102 -4.03 13.55 1.18
N ASP A 103 -5.12 13.28 0.47
CA ASP A 103 -6.44 13.08 1.07
C ASP A 103 -6.70 11.59 1.38
N PHE A 104 -6.30 10.70 0.47
CA PHE A 104 -6.40 9.26 0.68
C PHE A 104 -5.29 8.50 -0.04
N GLN A 105 -5.18 7.24 0.29
CA GLN A 105 -4.19 6.35 -0.30
C GLN A 105 -4.75 4.96 -0.55
N THR A 106 -4.06 4.25 -1.41
CA THR A 106 -4.35 2.87 -1.75
C THR A 106 -3.09 2.03 -1.72
N ILE A 107 -3.26 0.76 -1.38
CA ILE A 107 -2.28 -0.29 -1.63
C ILE A 107 -2.93 -1.38 -2.47
N LEU A 108 -2.34 -1.67 -3.62
CA LEU A 108 -2.68 -2.82 -4.44
C LEU A 108 -1.65 -3.92 -4.17
N TYR A 109 -2.09 -5.08 -3.73
CA TYR A 109 -1.21 -6.23 -3.57
C TYR A 109 -0.93 -6.85 -4.94
N VAL A 110 0.35 -6.91 -5.33
CA VAL A 110 0.77 -7.28 -6.70
C VAL A 110 1.29 -8.70 -6.76
N LYS A 111 2.25 -9.04 -5.89
CA LYS A 111 2.91 -10.35 -5.91
C LYS A 111 3.23 -10.83 -4.51
N GLY A 112 2.98 -12.10 -4.27
CA GLY A 112 3.22 -12.81 -3.02
C GLY A 112 2.20 -13.92 -2.84
N ASN A 113 2.43 -14.79 -1.86
CA ASN A 113 1.47 -15.82 -1.51
C ASN A 113 0.28 -15.21 -0.75
N PRO A 114 -0.97 -15.60 -1.08
CA PRO A 114 -2.11 -15.22 -0.26
C PRO A 114 -1.88 -15.64 1.19
N ASN A 115 -1.99 -14.69 2.11
CA ASN A 115 -1.75 -14.95 3.53
C ASN A 115 -2.54 -13.98 4.41
N ILE A 116 -3.42 -14.53 5.25
CA ILE A 116 -4.24 -13.75 6.17
C ILE A 116 -3.39 -13.04 7.25
N HIS A 117 -2.24 -13.59 7.60
CA HIS A 117 -1.36 -13.06 8.64
C HIS A 117 -0.34 -12.04 8.11
N SER A 118 -0.29 -11.82 6.82
CA SER A 118 0.51 -10.75 6.19
C SER A 118 -0.42 -9.75 5.49
N GLY A 119 0.07 -8.54 5.23
CA GLY A 119 -0.78 -7.51 4.62
C GLY A 119 -0.62 -6.19 5.34
N THR A 120 -1.71 -5.50 5.62
CA THR A 120 -1.70 -4.18 6.26
C THR A 120 -2.52 -4.21 7.54
N GLY A 121 -1.90 -3.79 8.65
CA GLY A 121 -2.57 -3.55 9.93
C GLY A 121 -2.98 -2.10 10.07
N PHE A 122 -4.11 -1.85 10.70
CA PHE A 122 -4.66 -0.53 11.01
C PHE A 122 -4.80 -0.40 12.54
N TYR A 123 -4.37 0.74 13.06
CA TYR A 123 -4.15 0.91 14.48
C TYR A 123 -4.93 2.09 15.05
N ILE A 124 -5.40 1.94 16.28
CA ILE A 124 -5.83 3.04 17.14
C ILE A 124 -4.63 3.50 17.94
N LYS A 125 -4.40 4.81 18.00
CA LYS A 125 -3.36 5.39 18.82
C LYS A 125 -3.99 6.04 20.06
N GLU A 126 -3.67 5.49 21.24
CA GLU A 126 -4.10 6.01 22.55
C GLU A 126 -2.87 6.44 23.33
N GLY A 127 -2.53 7.73 23.26
CA GLY A 127 -1.27 8.24 23.81
C GLY A 127 -0.08 7.58 23.09
N ASP A 128 0.79 6.91 23.83
CA ASP A 128 1.94 6.17 23.31
C ASP A 128 1.61 4.72 22.89
N ASN A 129 0.41 4.26 23.21
CA ASN A 129 -0.03 2.91 22.85
C ASN A 129 -0.54 2.85 21.43
N GLN A 130 -0.18 1.78 20.73
CA GLN A 130 -0.63 1.47 19.38
C GLN A 130 -1.35 0.12 19.41
N ILE A 131 -2.66 0.15 19.29
CA ILE A 131 -3.52 -1.04 19.40
C ILE A 131 -3.94 -1.44 17.99
N LEU A 132 -3.57 -2.65 17.56
CA LEU A 132 -4.07 -3.21 16.30
C LEU A 132 -5.58 -3.39 16.39
N ASN A 133 -6.31 -2.63 15.59
CA ASN A 133 -7.78 -2.68 15.55
C ASN A 133 -8.28 -3.62 14.45
N THR A 134 -7.68 -3.54 13.28
CA THR A 134 -8.08 -4.32 12.11
C THR A 134 -6.85 -4.67 11.29
N HIS A 135 -6.90 -5.79 10.60
CA HIS A 135 -5.89 -6.11 9.59
C HIS A 135 -6.53 -6.68 8.32
N ILE A 136 -5.87 -6.43 7.21
CA ILE A 136 -6.28 -6.91 5.89
C ILE A 136 -5.20 -7.84 5.37
N GLY A 137 -5.52 -9.10 5.21
CA GLY A 137 -4.60 -10.12 4.70
C GLY A 137 -4.19 -9.86 3.24
N PHE A 138 -2.97 -10.27 2.92
CA PHE A 138 -2.42 -10.17 1.58
C PHE A 138 -3.14 -11.11 0.61
N ASN A 139 -3.60 -10.59 -0.52
CA ASN A 139 -4.13 -11.37 -1.64
C ASN A 139 -3.84 -10.61 -2.96
N PRO A 140 -3.16 -11.22 -3.94
CA PRO A 140 -2.90 -10.55 -5.22
C PRO A 140 -4.17 -10.00 -5.86
N ASN A 141 -4.05 -8.83 -6.51
CA ASN A 141 -5.16 -8.05 -7.08
C ASN A 141 -6.22 -7.60 -6.06
N ARG A 142 -5.84 -7.50 -4.78
CA ARG A 142 -6.65 -6.84 -3.76
C ARG A 142 -6.21 -5.40 -3.62
N LEU A 143 -7.15 -4.47 -3.79
CA LEU A 143 -6.99 -3.07 -3.41
C LEU A 143 -7.49 -2.86 -1.98
N VAL A 144 -6.71 -2.16 -1.19
CA VAL A 144 -7.11 -1.62 0.12
C VAL A 144 -6.93 -0.10 0.06
N SER A 145 -7.90 0.66 0.52
CA SER A 145 -7.84 2.12 0.57
C SER A 145 -8.26 2.66 1.92
N TRP A 146 -7.70 3.80 2.31
CA TRP A 146 -8.02 4.52 3.55
C TRP A 146 -7.64 5.99 3.43
N THR A 147 -8.16 6.83 4.34
CA THR A 147 -7.78 8.24 4.43
C THR A 147 -6.38 8.40 5.00
N SER A 148 -5.64 9.43 4.59
CA SER A 148 -4.22 9.61 4.92
C SER A 148 -3.91 9.72 6.42
N ASN A 149 -4.90 10.08 7.26
CA ASN A 149 -4.75 10.22 8.70
C ASN A 149 -4.84 8.90 9.49
N VAL A 150 -5.16 7.78 8.84
CA VAL A 150 -5.29 6.47 9.51
C VAL A 150 -3.92 5.88 9.81
N TRP A 151 -3.69 5.51 11.07
CA TRP A 151 -2.47 4.84 11.50
C TRP A 151 -2.43 3.41 10.97
N HIS A 152 -1.35 3.07 10.30
CA HIS A 152 -1.19 1.76 9.68
C HIS A 152 0.26 1.30 9.66
N ALA A 153 0.45 0.02 9.39
CA ALA A 153 1.76 -0.58 9.17
C ALA A 153 1.64 -1.88 8.37
N PRO A 154 2.67 -2.32 7.66
CA PRO A 154 2.74 -3.69 7.17
C PRO A 154 2.72 -4.65 8.35
N LEU A 155 1.96 -5.74 8.25
CA LEU A 155 2.00 -6.81 9.24
C LEU A 155 3.31 -7.60 9.14
N SER A 156 3.68 -8.27 10.23
CA SER A 156 4.84 -9.15 10.25
C SER A 156 4.80 -10.14 9.10
N PHE A 157 5.91 -10.24 8.39
CA PHE A 157 6.04 -11.11 7.23
C PHE A 157 7.43 -11.74 7.23
N SER A 158 7.51 -13.02 6.93
CA SER A 158 8.77 -13.71 6.78
C SER A 158 8.62 -14.76 5.68
N ASP A 159 8.97 -14.36 4.47
CA ASP A 159 9.17 -15.28 3.35
C ASP A 159 10.36 -14.76 2.53
N GLU A 160 11.54 -15.29 2.86
CA GLU A 160 12.79 -14.88 2.21
C GLU A 160 12.87 -15.32 0.75
N PHE A 161 12.08 -16.33 0.39
CA PHE A 161 12.09 -16.90 -0.97
C PHE A 161 11.07 -16.24 -1.91
N GLN A 162 10.03 -15.62 -1.35
CA GLN A 162 8.99 -14.96 -2.11
C GLN A 162 8.66 -13.59 -1.52
N PRO A 163 9.41 -12.54 -1.88
CA PRO A 163 9.14 -11.20 -1.41
C PRO A 163 7.74 -10.76 -1.83
N ARG A 164 7.09 -10.04 -0.93
CA ARG A 164 5.81 -9.41 -1.19
C ARG A 164 6.02 -8.10 -1.93
N ILE A 165 5.33 -7.93 -3.05
CA ILE A 165 5.33 -6.69 -3.82
C ILE A 165 3.93 -6.08 -3.75
N SER A 166 3.86 -4.80 -3.43
CA SER A 166 2.66 -3.98 -3.44
C SER A 166 2.89 -2.72 -4.27
N LEU A 167 1.83 -2.13 -4.79
CA LEU A 167 1.83 -0.81 -5.41
C LEU A 167 1.12 0.16 -4.46
N ILE A 168 1.83 1.18 -3.98
CA ILE A 168 1.32 2.22 -3.10
C ILE A 168 1.03 3.45 -3.94
N ALA A 169 -0.14 4.04 -3.73
CA ALA A 169 -0.51 5.28 -4.41
C ALA A 169 -1.21 6.25 -3.45
N GLN A 170 -0.80 7.53 -3.50
CA GLN A 170 -1.32 8.61 -2.67
C GLN A 170 -1.94 9.70 -3.54
N TYR A 171 -3.15 10.14 -3.19
CA TYR A 171 -3.99 10.98 -4.04
C TYR A 171 -4.42 12.26 -3.35
N LYS A 172 -4.40 13.36 -4.14
CA LYS A 172 -5.12 14.60 -3.84
C LYS A 172 -6.42 14.63 -4.63
N LEU A 173 -7.52 14.92 -3.95
CA LEU A 173 -8.84 15.08 -4.57
C LEU A 173 -9.10 16.54 -4.98
N LYS A 174 -10.08 16.72 -5.87
CA LYS A 174 -10.60 18.04 -6.26
C LYS A 174 -11.65 18.53 -5.29
#